data_2ab5461b647470be44e6b7188b292430
#
_entry.id   2ab5461b647470be44e6b7188b292430
#
_cell.length_a   1.000
_cell.length_b   1.000
_cell.length_c   1.000
_cell.angle_alpha   90.00
_cell.angle_beta   90.00
_cell.angle_gamma   90.00
#
_symmetry.space_group_name_H-M   'P 1'
#
loop_
_entity.id
_entity.type
_entity.pdbx_description
1 polymer ?
#
loop_
_entity_poly.entity_id
_entity_poly.type
_entity_poly.pdbx_seq_one_letter_code
_entity_poly.pdbx_strand_id
1 'polypeptide(L)'
;INTAATFQKLELRLKLLTEATGEFGEAQKIATRGQKLFGISATEALEGVTNITARLKPLGVSLADIETTFIGFNTAAKLGGANAQEASNAFRQLAQALGSGRLAGDEFRSVSEQVPLILKPLAEELNVSTGELKELAAQGKLTSEVVIRALRKLGASGAEDLKKILENDPTQVFKNLQNEVENLQIAVGSALLPATKALTE
;
A
#
# COMPACT_ATOMS: atom_id res chain seq x y z
N ILE A 1 -22.89 4.14 -6.67
CA ILE A 1 -22.43 4.50 -8.04
C ILE A 1 -21.02 5.14 -7.97
N ASN A 2 -20.82 6.13 -7.10
CA ASN A 2 -19.51 6.82 -7.02
C ASN A 2 -18.35 5.87 -6.63
N THR A 3 -18.57 5.00 -5.65
CA THR A 3 -17.56 4.01 -5.20
C THR A 3 -17.19 3.03 -6.32
N ALA A 4 -18.21 2.48 -7.02
CA ALA A 4 -17.96 1.57 -8.14
C ALA A 4 -17.24 2.24 -9.31
N ALA A 5 -17.58 3.49 -9.64
CA ALA A 5 -16.90 4.24 -10.68
C ALA A 5 -15.43 4.53 -10.31
N THR A 6 -15.15 4.86 -9.06
CA THR A 6 -13.79 5.04 -8.54
C THR A 6 -13.01 3.74 -8.63
N PHE A 7 -13.58 2.64 -8.18
CA PHE A 7 -12.95 1.32 -8.24
C PHE A 7 -12.62 0.92 -9.69
N GLN A 8 -13.58 1.02 -10.61
CA GLN A 8 -13.36 0.69 -12.02
C GLN A 8 -12.27 1.58 -12.67
N LYS A 9 -12.21 2.86 -12.30
CA LYS A 9 -11.16 3.76 -12.78
C LYS A 9 -9.77 3.31 -12.31
N LEU A 10 -9.66 2.86 -11.07
CA LEU A 10 -8.42 2.31 -10.51
C LEU A 10 -8.05 0.98 -11.19
N GLU A 11 -9.01 0.08 -11.40
CA GLU A 11 -8.78 -1.17 -12.14
C GLU A 11 -8.27 -0.91 -13.55
N LEU A 12 -8.92 0.00 -14.27
CA LEU A 12 -8.48 0.36 -15.62
C LEU A 12 -7.06 0.91 -15.61
N ARG A 13 -6.75 1.78 -14.65
CA ARG A 13 -5.39 2.33 -14.50
C ARG A 13 -4.36 1.25 -14.19
N LEU A 14 -4.67 0.34 -13.27
CA LEU A 14 -3.78 -0.79 -12.94
C LEU A 14 -3.58 -1.70 -14.15
N LYS A 15 -4.64 -1.99 -14.90
CA LYS A 15 -4.56 -2.76 -16.14
C LYS A 15 -3.60 -2.12 -17.14
N LEU A 16 -3.75 -0.82 -17.42
CA LEU A 16 -2.86 -0.12 -18.34
C LEU A 16 -1.39 -0.14 -17.90
N LEU A 17 -1.14 -0.08 -16.58
CA LEU A 17 0.21 -0.12 -16.01
C LEU A 17 0.89 -1.50 -16.10
N THR A 18 0.10 -2.57 -16.22
CA THR A 18 0.58 -3.96 -16.17
C THR A 18 0.29 -4.74 -17.45
N GLU A 19 -0.37 -4.12 -18.43
CA GLU A 19 -0.80 -4.79 -19.68
C GLU A 19 0.38 -5.31 -20.49
N ALA A 20 1.44 -4.51 -20.63
CA ALA A 20 2.63 -4.87 -21.39
C ALA A 20 3.38 -6.09 -20.82
N THR A 21 3.21 -6.38 -19.53
CA THR A 21 3.84 -7.53 -18.84
C THR A 21 2.87 -8.67 -18.57
N GLY A 22 1.56 -8.52 -18.87
CA GLY A 22 0.54 -9.51 -18.59
C GLY A 22 0.25 -9.74 -17.10
N GLU A 23 0.70 -8.83 -16.21
CA GLU A 23 0.67 -9.01 -14.75
C GLU A 23 -0.60 -8.46 -14.09
N PHE A 24 -1.61 -8.01 -14.84
CA PHE A 24 -2.81 -7.39 -14.27
C PHE A 24 -3.49 -8.27 -13.21
N GLY A 25 -3.72 -9.55 -13.52
CA GLY A 25 -4.36 -10.48 -12.59
C GLY A 25 -3.57 -10.67 -11.28
N GLU A 26 -2.25 -10.70 -11.33
CA GLU A 26 -1.42 -10.78 -10.13
C GLU A 26 -1.45 -9.48 -9.33
N ALA A 27 -1.44 -8.32 -9.99
CA ALA A 27 -1.57 -7.04 -9.32
C ALA A 27 -2.93 -6.88 -8.61
N GLN A 28 -4.02 -7.39 -9.19
CA GLN A 28 -5.32 -7.45 -8.51
C GLN A 28 -5.30 -8.38 -7.28
N LYS A 29 -4.62 -9.51 -7.37
CA LYS A 29 -4.45 -10.42 -6.22
C LYS A 29 -3.69 -9.77 -5.07
N ILE A 30 -2.69 -8.92 -5.36
CA ILE A 30 -1.98 -8.14 -4.34
C ILE A 30 -2.96 -7.23 -3.59
N ALA A 31 -3.81 -6.49 -4.30
CA ALA A 31 -4.82 -5.64 -3.69
C ALA A 31 -5.82 -6.44 -2.83
N THR A 32 -6.33 -7.56 -3.36
CA THR A 32 -7.24 -8.44 -2.62
C THR A 32 -6.59 -9.03 -1.36
N ARG A 33 -5.30 -9.39 -1.45
CA ARG A 33 -4.53 -9.89 -0.31
C ARG A 33 -4.35 -8.80 0.75
N GLY A 34 -4.02 -7.58 0.34
CA GLY A 34 -3.90 -6.43 1.23
C GLY A 34 -5.21 -6.09 1.93
N GLN A 35 -6.34 -6.10 1.20
CA GLN A 35 -7.66 -5.92 1.78
C GLN A 35 -7.90 -6.93 2.93
N LYS A 36 -7.66 -8.20 2.68
CA LYS A 36 -7.88 -9.27 3.67
C LYS A 36 -6.91 -9.20 4.85
N LEU A 37 -5.62 -8.96 4.58
CA LEU A 37 -4.60 -8.93 5.62
C LEU A 37 -4.72 -7.74 6.56
N PHE A 38 -5.13 -6.58 6.06
CA PHE A 38 -5.11 -5.34 6.84
C PHE A 38 -6.50 -4.84 7.22
N GLY A 39 -7.57 -5.50 6.73
CA GLY A 39 -8.94 -5.08 6.96
C GLY A 39 -9.23 -3.67 6.41
N ILE A 40 -8.55 -3.28 5.34
CA ILE A 40 -8.80 -2.04 4.59
C ILE A 40 -9.85 -2.29 3.51
N SER A 41 -10.44 -1.23 2.95
CA SER A 41 -11.42 -1.37 1.89
C SER A 41 -10.80 -1.85 0.57
N ALA A 42 -11.61 -2.40 -0.32
CA ALA A 42 -11.17 -2.84 -1.64
C ALA A 42 -10.60 -1.68 -2.46
N THR A 43 -11.24 -0.51 -2.36
CA THR A 43 -10.80 0.71 -3.05
C THR A 43 -9.45 1.21 -2.51
N GLU A 44 -9.26 1.24 -1.19
CA GLU A 44 -7.98 1.63 -0.57
C GLU A 44 -6.84 0.68 -0.97
N ALA A 45 -7.10 -0.63 -0.91
CA ALA A 45 -6.10 -1.63 -1.30
C ALA A 45 -5.70 -1.48 -2.78
N LEU A 46 -6.68 -1.33 -3.66
CA LEU A 46 -6.45 -1.16 -5.10
C LEU A 46 -5.75 0.17 -5.40
N GLU A 47 -6.11 1.25 -4.71
CA GLU A 47 -5.45 2.55 -4.85
C GLU A 47 -3.98 2.47 -4.44
N GLY A 48 -3.69 1.85 -3.29
CA GLY A 48 -2.33 1.67 -2.81
C GLY A 48 -1.47 0.90 -3.82
N VAL A 49 -1.94 -0.26 -4.28
CA VAL A 49 -1.24 -1.08 -5.28
C VAL A 49 -1.07 -0.33 -6.61
N THR A 50 -2.11 0.35 -7.08
CA THR A 50 -2.05 1.12 -8.33
C THR A 50 -1.02 2.26 -8.23
N ASN A 51 -1.00 2.98 -7.11
CA ASN A 51 -0.09 4.10 -6.90
C ASN A 51 1.38 3.67 -6.85
N ILE A 52 1.71 2.61 -6.15
CA ILE A 52 3.09 2.12 -6.09
C ILE A 52 3.52 1.48 -7.41
N THR A 53 2.64 0.73 -8.08
CA THR A 53 2.89 0.15 -9.41
C THR A 53 3.20 1.24 -10.43
N ALA A 54 2.42 2.32 -10.45
CA ALA A 54 2.63 3.43 -11.37
C ALA A 54 4.01 4.10 -11.23
N ARG A 55 4.60 4.06 -10.05
CA ARG A 55 5.90 4.68 -9.76
C ARG A 55 7.08 3.74 -9.92
N LEU A 56 6.92 2.48 -9.57
CA LEU A 56 8.03 1.53 -9.52
C LEU A 56 8.14 0.66 -10.77
N LYS A 57 7.03 0.34 -11.42
CA LYS A 57 7.04 -0.51 -12.64
C LYS A 57 7.86 0.11 -13.78
N PRO A 58 7.76 1.42 -14.07
CA PRO A 58 8.60 2.07 -15.09
C PRO A 58 10.09 2.06 -14.77
N LEU A 59 10.47 1.87 -13.51
CA LEU A 59 11.86 1.74 -13.06
C LEU A 59 12.38 0.30 -13.12
N GLY A 60 11.57 -0.65 -13.64
CA GLY A 60 11.94 -2.05 -13.75
C GLY A 60 11.79 -2.84 -12.46
N VAL A 61 11.16 -2.29 -11.41
CA VAL A 61 10.91 -3.02 -10.16
C VAL A 61 9.90 -4.15 -10.42
N SER A 62 10.21 -5.35 -9.93
CA SER A 62 9.36 -6.51 -10.09
C SER A 62 8.01 -6.35 -9.35
N LEU A 63 6.96 -7.01 -9.84
CA LEU A 63 5.68 -7.00 -9.14
C LEU A 63 5.78 -7.65 -7.75
N ALA A 64 6.66 -8.64 -7.57
CA ALA A 64 6.95 -9.25 -6.28
C ALA A 64 7.56 -8.26 -5.28
N ASP A 65 8.45 -7.36 -5.73
CA ASP A 65 9.02 -6.31 -4.89
C ASP A 65 7.99 -5.22 -4.57
N ILE A 66 7.11 -4.89 -5.51
CA ILE A 66 5.97 -3.99 -5.29
C ILE A 66 5.04 -4.58 -4.22
N GLU A 67 4.72 -5.88 -4.32
CA GLU A 67 3.92 -6.58 -3.31
C GLU A 67 4.56 -6.54 -1.93
N THR A 68 5.82 -6.94 -1.83
CA THR A 68 6.52 -6.98 -0.54
C THR A 68 6.67 -5.60 0.09
N THR A 69 6.81 -4.56 -0.73
CA THR A 69 6.83 -3.16 -0.26
C THR A 69 5.46 -2.75 0.28
N PHE A 70 4.38 -3.05 -0.45
CA PHE A 70 3.01 -2.77 -0.02
C PHE A 70 2.65 -3.50 1.28
N ILE A 71 2.93 -4.80 1.35
CA ILE A 71 2.66 -5.63 2.54
C ILE A 71 3.51 -5.16 3.72
N GLY A 72 4.82 -4.99 3.55
CA GLY A 72 5.73 -4.57 4.62
C GLY A 72 5.38 -3.21 5.20
N PHE A 73 5.04 -2.23 4.35
CA PHE A 73 4.61 -0.92 4.81
C PHE A 73 3.31 -0.98 5.63
N ASN A 74 2.29 -1.66 5.10
CA ASN A 74 1.02 -1.78 5.81
C ASN A 74 1.16 -2.58 7.11
N THR A 75 2.07 -3.55 7.17
CA THR A 75 2.45 -4.23 8.41
C THR A 75 3.03 -3.24 9.42
N ALA A 76 3.99 -2.38 9.01
CA ALA A 76 4.53 -1.33 9.88
C ALA A 76 3.44 -0.38 10.39
N ALA A 77 2.54 0.05 9.51
CA ALA A 77 1.46 0.97 9.86
C ALA A 77 0.50 0.35 10.89
N LYS A 78 0.07 -0.89 10.67
CA LYS A 78 -0.83 -1.61 11.58
C LYS A 78 -0.19 -1.92 12.93
N LEU A 79 1.03 -2.46 12.93
CA LEU A 79 1.77 -2.75 14.16
C LEU A 79 2.12 -1.47 14.93
N GLY A 80 2.37 -0.37 14.22
CA GLY A 80 2.66 0.95 14.79
C GLY A 80 1.44 1.72 15.26
N GLY A 81 0.21 1.23 15.03
CA GLY A 81 -1.03 1.87 15.45
C GLY A 81 -1.44 3.07 14.60
N ALA A 82 -0.89 3.26 13.41
CA ALA A 82 -1.30 4.32 12.49
C ALA A 82 -2.77 4.16 12.10
N ASN A 83 -3.53 5.25 12.10
CA ASN A 83 -4.88 5.25 11.58
C ASN A 83 -4.89 5.17 10.04
N ALA A 84 -6.06 4.95 9.43
CA ALA A 84 -6.18 4.76 7.98
C ALA A 84 -5.68 5.98 7.19
N GLN A 85 -5.94 7.20 7.67
CA GLN A 85 -5.52 8.43 6.99
C GLN A 85 -4.00 8.61 7.05
N GLU A 86 -3.39 8.37 8.21
CA GLU A 86 -1.93 8.40 8.41
C GLU A 86 -1.25 7.36 7.53
N ALA A 87 -1.73 6.12 7.55
CA ALA A 87 -1.18 5.04 6.73
C ALA A 87 -1.27 5.37 5.23
N SER A 88 -2.41 5.87 4.74
CA SER A 88 -2.60 6.23 3.34
C SER A 88 -1.68 7.39 2.92
N ASN A 89 -1.60 8.45 3.74
CA ASN A 89 -0.74 9.60 3.45
C ASN A 89 0.74 9.20 3.43
N ALA A 90 1.19 8.47 4.45
CA ALA A 90 2.58 8.02 4.55
C ALA A 90 2.93 7.06 3.40
N PHE A 91 2.01 6.15 3.01
CA PHE A 91 2.26 5.26 1.88
C PHE A 91 2.41 6.00 0.56
N ARG A 92 1.62 7.05 0.34
CA ARG A 92 1.74 7.89 -0.85
C ARG A 92 3.08 8.62 -0.90
N GLN A 93 3.55 9.15 0.25
CA GLN A 93 4.87 9.78 0.35
C GLN A 93 6.00 8.76 0.13
N LEU A 94 5.87 7.57 0.72
CA LEU A 94 6.83 6.48 0.48
C LEU A 94 6.88 6.11 -1.01
N ALA A 95 5.74 5.87 -1.65
CA ALA A 95 5.69 5.52 -3.06
C ALA A 95 6.30 6.61 -3.96
N GLN A 96 6.09 7.89 -3.61
CA GLN A 96 6.71 9.03 -4.29
C GLN A 96 8.23 9.01 -4.13
N ALA A 97 8.73 8.85 -2.92
CA ALA A 97 10.15 8.75 -2.61
C ALA A 97 10.83 7.59 -3.35
N LEU A 98 10.21 6.41 -3.32
CA LEU A 98 10.72 5.24 -4.05
C LEU A 98 10.76 5.48 -5.56
N GLY A 99 9.76 6.16 -6.12
CA GLY A 99 9.74 6.55 -7.53
C GLY A 99 10.83 7.57 -7.90
N SER A 100 11.29 8.38 -6.94
CA SER A 100 12.42 9.31 -7.12
C SER A 100 13.80 8.67 -6.84
N GLY A 101 13.83 7.40 -6.43
CA GLY A 101 15.05 6.63 -6.21
C GLY A 101 15.54 6.59 -4.75
N ARG A 102 14.97 7.38 -3.84
CA ARG A 102 15.40 7.43 -2.44
C ARG A 102 14.34 8.01 -1.51
N LEU A 103 14.32 7.55 -0.27
CA LEU A 103 13.52 8.10 0.82
C LEU A 103 14.37 9.14 1.58
N ALA A 104 14.09 10.43 1.38
CA ALA A 104 14.88 11.53 1.94
C ALA A 104 13.98 12.75 2.24
N GLY A 105 14.54 13.77 2.89
CA GLY A 105 13.90 15.07 3.06
C GLY A 105 12.52 15.00 3.74
N ASP A 106 11.55 15.68 3.14
CA ASP A 106 10.20 15.79 3.66
C ASP A 106 9.43 14.46 3.58
N GLU A 107 9.68 13.63 2.56
CA GLU A 107 9.07 12.31 2.47
C GLU A 107 9.53 11.39 3.62
N PHE A 108 10.84 11.39 3.94
CA PHE A 108 11.35 10.64 5.10
C PHE A 108 10.71 11.12 6.39
N ARG A 109 10.63 12.44 6.59
CA ARG A 109 10.00 13.03 7.77
C ARG A 109 8.53 12.63 7.87
N SER A 110 7.76 12.82 6.79
CA SER A 110 6.33 12.51 6.74
C SER A 110 6.06 11.02 7.03
N VAL A 111 6.84 10.12 6.42
CA VAL A 111 6.69 8.67 6.63
C VAL A 111 7.06 8.27 8.06
N SER A 112 8.16 8.81 8.61
CA SER A 112 8.62 8.46 9.95
C SER A 112 7.72 9.02 11.07
N GLU A 113 7.08 10.16 10.85
CA GLU A 113 6.13 10.75 11.80
C GLU A 113 4.80 9.99 11.85
N GLN A 114 4.29 9.56 10.69
CA GLN A 114 3.00 8.89 10.58
C GLN A 114 3.08 7.38 10.81
N VAL A 115 4.20 6.75 10.47
CA VAL A 115 4.46 5.31 10.63
C VAL A 115 5.84 5.10 11.27
N PRO A 116 6.02 5.43 12.57
CA PRO A 116 7.33 5.38 13.23
C PRO A 116 7.99 4.00 13.20
N LEU A 117 7.17 2.93 13.19
CA LEU A 117 7.68 1.55 13.19
C LEU A 117 8.52 1.20 11.95
N ILE A 118 8.41 1.98 10.86
CA ILE A 118 9.24 1.78 9.66
C ILE A 118 10.72 2.05 9.92
N LEU A 119 11.05 2.85 10.94
CA LEU A 119 12.44 3.20 11.24
C LEU A 119 13.26 1.98 11.67
N LYS A 120 12.65 1.05 12.40
CA LYS A 120 13.34 -0.15 12.90
C LYS A 120 13.89 -1.02 11.76
N PRO A 121 13.08 -1.52 10.81
CA PRO A 121 13.61 -2.33 9.71
C PRO A 121 14.60 -1.58 8.81
N LEU A 122 14.47 -0.26 8.66
CA LEU A 122 15.43 0.56 7.92
C LEU A 122 16.78 0.64 8.64
N ALA A 123 16.77 0.81 9.96
CA ALA A 123 17.96 0.82 10.78
C ALA A 123 18.69 -0.54 10.78
N GLU A 124 17.94 -1.63 10.91
CA GLU A 124 18.43 -3.00 10.82
C GLU A 124 19.05 -3.30 9.44
N GLU A 125 18.42 -2.85 8.35
CA GLU A 125 18.93 -3.05 6.98
C GLU A 125 20.27 -2.36 6.75
N LEU A 126 20.47 -1.19 7.36
CA LEU A 126 21.70 -0.41 7.24
C LEU A 126 22.71 -0.68 8.37
N ASN A 127 22.34 -1.52 9.35
CA ASN A 127 23.14 -1.81 10.54
C ASN A 127 23.54 -0.54 11.32
N VAL A 128 22.57 0.33 11.56
CA VAL A 128 22.72 1.60 12.29
C VAL A 128 21.64 1.74 13.36
N SER A 129 21.76 2.74 14.22
CA SER A 129 20.68 3.13 15.14
C SER A 129 19.56 3.89 14.40
N THR A 130 18.35 3.88 14.96
CA THR A 130 17.23 4.69 14.42
C THR A 130 17.51 6.19 14.44
N GLY A 131 18.36 6.66 15.38
CA GLY A 131 18.78 8.06 15.46
C GLY A 131 19.66 8.49 14.27
N GLU A 132 20.47 7.60 13.76
CA GLU A 132 21.37 7.87 12.61
C GLU A 132 20.62 7.87 11.27
N LEU A 133 19.43 7.28 11.20
CA LEU A 133 18.66 7.22 9.95
C LEU A 133 18.35 8.60 9.36
N LYS A 134 18.09 9.59 10.20
CA LYS A 134 17.79 10.97 9.74
C LYS A 134 18.95 11.55 8.96
N GLU A 135 20.18 11.34 9.45
CA GLU A 135 21.39 11.79 8.77
C GLU A 135 21.62 11.02 7.47
N LEU A 136 21.46 9.69 7.50
CA LEU A 136 21.58 8.85 6.31
C LEU A 136 20.51 9.18 5.26
N ALA A 137 19.28 9.52 5.68
CA ALA A 137 18.25 10.00 4.79
C ALA A 137 18.65 11.32 4.12
N ALA A 138 19.20 12.28 4.90
CA ALA A 138 19.72 13.54 4.35
C ALA A 138 20.87 13.33 3.37
N GLN A 139 21.70 12.31 3.59
CA GLN A 139 22.80 11.91 2.69
C GLN A 139 22.32 11.10 1.47
N GLY A 140 21.01 10.79 1.36
CA GLY A 140 20.44 9.99 0.27
C GLY A 140 20.79 8.49 0.32
N LYS A 141 21.20 7.98 1.48
CA LYS A 141 21.58 6.56 1.67
C LYS A 141 20.39 5.62 1.77
N LEU A 142 19.18 6.13 2.05
CA LEU A 142 17.94 5.34 2.01
C LEU A 142 17.44 5.21 0.57
N THR A 143 18.20 4.49 -0.25
CA THR A 143 17.81 4.23 -1.64
C THR A 143 16.55 3.38 -1.72
N SER A 144 15.83 3.43 -2.84
CA SER A 144 14.61 2.62 -3.03
C SER A 144 14.87 1.14 -2.80
N GLU A 145 16.03 0.63 -3.23
CA GLU A 145 16.43 -0.76 -3.02
C GLU A 145 16.60 -1.11 -1.53
N VAL A 146 17.24 -0.25 -0.75
CA VAL A 146 17.40 -0.41 0.71
C VAL A 146 16.03 -0.46 1.37
N VAL A 147 15.14 0.46 1.04
CA VAL A 147 13.79 0.53 1.62
C VAL A 147 12.95 -0.70 1.25
N ILE A 148 12.99 -1.13 0.01
CA ILE A 148 12.28 -2.34 -0.46
C ILE A 148 12.77 -3.58 0.30
N ARG A 149 14.09 -3.75 0.47
CA ARG A 149 14.65 -4.88 1.24
C ARG A 149 14.24 -4.85 2.71
N ALA A 150 14.27 -3.69 3.34
CA ALA A 150 13.84 -3.53 4.73
C ALA A 150 12.37 -3.91 4.91
N LEU A 151 11.49 -3.43 4.04
CA LEU A 151 10.06 -3.71 4.09
C LEU A 151 9.74 -5.17 3.76
N ARG A 152 10.50 -5.81 2.87
CA ARG A 152 10.37 -7.25 2.60
C ARG A 152 10.61 -8.09 3.87
N LYS A 153 11.65 -7.78 4.63
CA LYS A 153 11.95 -8.46 5.89
C LYS A 153 10.83 -8.26 6.91
N LEU A 154 10.33 -7.03 7.05
CA LEU A 154 9.24 -6.72 7.98
C LEU A 154 7.93 -7.42 7.59
N GLY A 155 7.57 -7.44 6.32
CA GLY A 155 6.37 -8.14 5.85
C GLY A 155 6.40 -9.65 6.17
N ALA A 156 7.58 -10.27 6.09
CA ALA A 156 7.75 -11.67 6.44
C ALA A 156 7.73 -11.93 7.96
N SER A 157 8.42 -11.10 8.75
CA SER A 157 8.56 -11.30 10.20
C SER A 157 7.35 -10.79 11.01
N GLY A 158 6.66 -9.77 10.53
CA GLY A 158 5.53 -9.13 11.23
C GLY A 158 4.18 -9.83 11.08
N ALA A 159 4.09 -10.88 10.25
CA ALA A 159 2.82 -11.53 9.93
C ALA A 159 2.11 -12.14 11.15
N GLU A 160 2.86 -12.76 12.06
CA GLU A 160 2.33 -13.37 13.29
C GLU A 160 1.78 -12.32 14.26
N ASP A 161 2.52 -11.24 14.47
CA ASP A 161 2.10 -10.16 15.36
C ASP A 161 0.93 -9.37 14.77
N LEU A 162 0.90 -9.17 13.45
CA LEU A 162 -0.24 -8.60 12.74
C LEU A 162 -1.50 -9.43 12.96
N LYS A 163 -1.40 -10.76 12.83
CA LYS A 163 -2.53 -11.67 13.06
C LYS A 163 -3.09 -11.52 14.46
N LYS A 164 -2.22 -11.50 15.49
CA LYS A 164 -2.64 -11.30 16.89
C LYS A 164 -3.36 -9.97 17.12
N ILE A 165 -2.88 -8.88 16.50
CA ILE A 165 -3.54 -7.57 16.59
C ILE A 165 -4.92 -7.60 15.96
N LEU A 166 -5.04 -8.13 14.74
CA LEU A 166 -6.30 -8.15 14.02
C LEU A 166 -7.35 -9.05 14.68
N GLU A 167 -6.94 -10.18 15.25
CA GLU A 167 -7.84 -11.10 15.98
C GLU A 167 -8.37 -10.50 17.29
N ASN A 168 -7.60 -9.60 17.92
CA ASN A 168 -7.96 -8.97 19.20
C ASN A 168 -8.47 -7.52 19.05
N ASP A 169 -8.61 -6.97 17.83
CA ASP A 169 -9.14 -5.62 17.60
C ASP A 169 -10.68 -5.66 17.53
N PRO A 170 -11.39 -5.19 18.57
CA PRO A 170 -12.84 -5.19 18.57
C PRO A 170 -13.45 -4.30 17.47
N THR A 171 -12.67 -3.35 16.93
CA THR A 171 -13.13 -2.48 15.83
C THR A 171 -13.06 -3.18 14.47
N GLN A 172 -12.34 -4.30 14.38
CA GLN A 172 -12.16 -5.04 13.12
C GLN A 172 -13.49 -5.62 12.60
N VAL A 173 -14.38 -6.03 13.49
CA VAL A 173 -15.73 -6.52 13.10
C VAL A 173 -16.50 -5.42 12.37
N PHE A 174 -16.48 -4.20 12.89
CA PHE A 174 -17.12 -3.05 12.26
C PHE A 174 -16.50 -2.70 10.90
N LYS A 175 -15.17 -2.70 10.84
CA LYS A 175 -14.43 -2.46 9.59
C LYS A 175 -14.75 -3.53 8.53
N ASN A 176 -14.80 -4.79 8.94
CA ASN A 176 -15.15 -5.88 8.03
C ASN A 176 -16.57 -5.70 7.49
N LEU A 177 -17.54 -5.31 8.33
CA LEU A 177 -18.89 -5.01 7.87
C LEU A 177 -18.92 -3.83 6.89
N GLN A 178 -18.19 -2.75 7.16
CA GLN A 178 -18.08 -1.62 6.23
C GLN A 178 -17.45 -2.05 4.89
N ASN A 179 -16.43 -2.88 4.93
CA ASN A 179 -15.78 -3.42 3.73
C ASN A 179 -16.73 -4.30 2.92
N GLU A 180 -17.56 -5.14 3.57
CA GLU A 180 -18.59 -5.92 2.88
C GLU A 180 -19.66 -5.04 2.24
N VAL A 181 -20.09 -3.96 2.90
CA VAL A 181 -20.99 -2.98 2.31
C VAL A 181 -20.35 -2.31 1.09
N GLU A 182 -19.06 -1.95 1.16
CA GLU A 182 -18.35 -1.40 0.00
C GLU A 182 -18.24 -2.41 -1.14
N ASN A 183 -17.92 -3.68 -0.86
CA ASN A 183 -17.88 -4.75 -1.86
C ASN A 183 -19.24 -4.89 -2.57
N LEU A 184 -20.33 -4.83 -1.82
CA LEU A 184 -21.69 -4.83 -2.39
C LEU A 184 -21.95 -3.59 -3.25
N GLN A 185 -21.54 -2.41 -2.81
CA GLN A 185 -21.68 -1.17 -3.59
C GLN A 185 -20.89 -1.23 -4.91
N ILE A 186 -19.68 -1.79 -4.87
CA ILE A 186 -18.87 -2.01 -6.07
C ILE A 186 -19.58 -2.99 -7.01
N ALA A 187 -20.05 -4.12 -6.51
CA ALA A 187 -20.71 -5.15 -7.32
C ALA A 187 -21.99 -4.62 -7.98
N VAL A 188 -22.89 -4.01 -7.20
CA VAL A 188 -24.16 -3.43 -7.70
C VAL A 188 -23.88 -2.24 -8.64
N GLY A 189 -22.98 -1.34 -8.25
CA GLY A 189 -22.62 -0.18 -9.07
C GLY A 189 -21.98 -0.59 -10.39
N SER A 190 -21.11 -1.60 -10.39
CA SER A 190 -20.49 -2.13 -11.60
C SER A 190 -21.51 -2.76 -12.55
N ALA A 191 -22.54 -3.42 -12.01
CA ALA A 191 -23.63 -3.96 -12.83
C ALA A 191 -24.54 -2.87 -13.43
N LEU A 192 -24.69 -1.71 -12.74
CA LEU A 192 -25.56 -0.61 -13.19
C LEU A 192 -24.84 0.40 -14.12
N LEU A 193 -23.51 0.51 -14.05
CA LEU A 193 -22.76 1.48 -14.84
C LEU A 193 -22.94 1.35 -16.36
N PRO A 194 -23.01 0.15 -16.97
CA PRO A 194 -23.30 0.01 -18.39
C PRO A 194 -24.70 0.56 -18.75
N ALA A 195 -25.70 0.32 -17.90
CA ALA A 195 -27.06 0.80 -18.13
C ALA A 195 -27.16 2.34 -18.05
N THR A 196 -26.44 2.95 -17.10
CA THR A 196 -26.42 4.42 -16.99
C THR A 196 -25.69 5.10 -18.15
N LYS A 197 -24.67 4.47 -18.71
CA LYS A 197 -23.98 4.96 -19.92
C LYS A 197 -24.91 4.92 -21.14
N ALA A 198 -25.63 3.81 -21.33
CA ALA A 198 -26.59 3.66 -22.44
C ALA A 198 -27.78 4.65 -22.38
N LEU A 199 -28.07 5.24 -21.21
CA LEU A 199 -29.11 6.25 -21.05
C LEU A 199 -28.63 7.69 -21.31
N THR A 200 -27.31 7.90 -21.41
CA THR A 200 -26.69 9.22 -21.61
C THR A 200 -26.12 9.42 -23.00
N GLU A 201 -26.12 8.39 -23.84
CA GLU A 201 -25.84 8.40 -25.28
C GLU A 201 -27.16 8.51 -26.06
#